data_54bcbc18961495b108814ea8ffc08972
#
_entry.id   54bcbc18961495b108814ea8ffc08972
#
_cell.length_a   1.000
_cell.length_b   1.000
_cell.length_c   1.000
_cell.angle_alpha   90.00
_cell.angle_beta   90.00
_cell.angle_gamma   90.00
#
_symmetry.space_group_name_H-M   'P 1'
#
loop_
_entity.id
_entity.type
_entity.pdbx_description
1 polymer ?
#
loop_
_entity_poly.entity_id
_entity_poly.type
_entity_poly.pdbx_seq_one_letter_code
_entity_poly.pdbx_strand_id
1 'polypeptide(L)'
;MCGIVGYIGSRDSVPIILDALGRLEYRGYDSAGIAVIDEAGALVGSKSEGKLARLAERLRNGERLSGSVGIGHTRWATHGRPSDANAHPHVDCSGRFAVIHNGIIENYAPLRARLIELGHTFRSETDTEVLAHLIEMHYAQQAGEPGATEQKLERAVRATLHEVRGAYALGVISSDEPERLIFARNGASPLVIGIGEGEMYVASDTPAILPYTRREIILEEGELAVVDRNGYRLTDYDGNPIEREAIEVTWDATSAEKAGFKHFMLKEIFEQPSVIKETLAGRIDGAGDVRLNDELGGIDEATLRSIGKIAITGCGTAYHAGMVGMYLLRSLVHLPVEMELASEFRYGDPVIDPETLVIAMSQSGETADTVEAIRIAKGAGSSILGICNVLGSHLSRLAGGTLYTRGGPEIGVAATKTYVSQVTAMTLFALYLARLRGTASAERLREIAAGTKLLPAAVDAVLNTSDRIRRVARQLRKAKSMLFIGRYVNFPTALEGAL
;
A
#
# COMPACT_ATOMS: atom_id res chain seq x y z
N MET A 1 -0.20 -2.93 -8.75
CA MET A 1 -1.14 -3.32 -7.64
C MET A 1 -2.55 -2.97 -8.06
N CYS A 2 -3.53 -3.77 -7.69
CA CYS A 2 -4.93 -3.59 -8.07
C CYS A 2 -5.69 -2.70 -7.07
N GLY A 3 -6.87 -2.17 -7.46
CA GLY A 3 -7.77 -1.42 -6.59
C GLY A 3 -8.99 -2.24 -6.19
N ILE A 4 -9.27 -2.33 -4.88
CA ILE A 4 -10.48 -2.92 -4.30
C ILE A 4 -11.35 -1.83 -3.72
N VAL A 5 -12.66 -1.90 -3.95
CA VAL A 5 -13.68 -1.06 -3.29
C VAL A 5 -14.89 -1.91 -2.93
N GLY A 6 -15.47 -1.69 -1.75
CA GLY A 6 -16.75 -2.19 -1.30
C GLY A 6 -17.59 -1.07 -0.69
N TYR A 7 -18.89 -1.15 -0.85
CA TYR A 7 -19.86 -0.23 -0.26
C TYR A 7 -21.12 -0.95 0.19
N ILE A 8 -21.61 -0.56 1.34
CA ILE A 8 -22.91 -0.93 1.86
C ILE A 8 -23.53 0.27 2.57
N GLY A 9 -24.77 0.62 2.22
CA GLY A 9 -25.45 1.78 2.79
C GLY A 9 -26.87 1.95 2.26
N SER A 10 -27.36 3.19 2.31
CA SER A 10 -28.69 3.56 1.82
C SER A 10 -28.69 4.15 0.41
N ARG A 11 -27.52 4.53 -0.10
CA ARG A 11 -27.36 5.15 -1.43
C ARG A 11 -27.09 4.09 -2.50
N ASP A 12 -27.27 4.46 -3.77
CA ASP A 12 -26.82 3.62 -4.88
C ASP A 12 -25.28 3.44 -4.82
N SER A 13 -24.84 2.18 -4.77
CA SER A 13 -23.45 1.80 -4.63
C SER A 13 -22.62 2.08 -5.90
N VAL A 14 -23.26 2.04 -7.08
CA VAL A 14 -22.55 2.13 -8.37
C VAL A 14 -21.79 3.43 -8.55
N PRO A 15 -22.37 4.63 -8.35
CA PRO A 15 -21.64 5.89 -8.46
C PRO A 15 -20.52 6.00 -7.43
N ILE A 16 -20.73 5.53 -6.20
CA ILE A 16 -19.77 5.57 -5.11
C ILE A 16 -18.55 4.69 -5.44
N ILE A 17 -18.80 3.45 -5.87
CA ILE A 17 -17.74 2.51 -6.23
C ILE A 17 -16.95 3.02 -7.44
N LEU A 18 -17.62 3.57 -8.46
CA LEU A 18 -16.93 4.13 -9.63
C LEU A 18 -16.04 5.33 -9.27
N ASP A 19 -16.51 6.25 -8.42
CA ASP A 19 -15.71 7.37 -7.94
C ASP A 19 -14.50 6.88 -7.13
N ALA A 20 -14.72 5.97 -6.20
CA ALA A 20 -13.66 5.40 -5.37
C ALA A 20 -12.62 4.61 -6.20
N LEU A 21 -13.06 3.81 -7.18
CA LEU A 21 -12.16 3.13 -8.13
C LEU A 21 -11.40 4.13 -9.00
N GLY A 22 -12.01 5.25 -9.38
CA GLY A 22 -11.34 6.34 -10.11
C GLY A 22 -10.14 6.90 -9.34
N ARG A 23 -10.25 6.96 -8.01
CA ARG A 23 -9.16 7.37 -7.12
C ARG A 23 -8.08 6.31 -6.94
N LEU A 24 -8.37 5.04 -7.28
CA LEU A 24 -7.44 3.90 -7.25
C LEU A 24 -6.89 3.52 -8.63
N GLU A 25 -7.28 4.20 -9.72
CA GLU A 25 -6.88 3.83 -11.08
C GLU A 25 -5.34 3.85 -11.28
N TYR A 26 -4.61 4.59 -10.44
CA TYR A 26 -3.15 4.55 -10.41
C TYR A 26 -2.58 3.18 -10.00
N ARG A 27 -3.36 2.35 -9.30
CA ARG A 27 -2.98 1.00 -8.86
C ARG A 27 -3.24 -0.06 -9.93
N GLY A 28 -4.19 0.14 -10.85
CA GLY A 28 -4.53 -0.81 -11.91
C GLY A 28 -5.44 -0.17 -12.93
N TYR A 29 -5.23 -0.47 -14.22
CA TYR A 29 -5.95 0.16 -15.33
C TYR A 29 -6.08 -0.73 -16.58
N ASP A 30 -5.81 -2.02 -16.47
CA ASP A 30 -5.89 -2.95 -17.61
C ASP A 30 -7.28 -3.54 -17.79
N SER A 31 -8.05 -3.62 -16.73
CA SER A 31 -9.47 -3.98 -16.73
C SER A 31 -10.14 -3.50 -15.45
N ALA A 32 -11.45 -3.33 -15.48
CA ALA A 32 -12.27 -2.94 -14.34
C ALA A 32 -13.60 -3.68 -14.33
N GLY A 33 -14.22 -3.80 -13.16
CA GLY A 33 -15.56 -4.32 -13.05
C GLY A 33 -16.19 -4.05 -11.70
N ILE A 34 -17.50 -4.24 -11.65
CA ILE A 34 -18.37 -4.00 -10.50
C ILE A 34 -19.40 -5.13 -10.41
N ALA A 35 -19.76 -5.52 -9.20
CA ALA A 35 -20.92 -6.35 -8.92
C ALA A 35 -21.71 -5.72 -7.77
N VAL A 36 -23.05 -5.77 -7.89
CA VAL A 36 -23.98 -5.22 -6.89
C VAL A 36 -25.10 -6.21 -6.63
N ILE A 37 -25.73 -6.10 -5.48
CA ILE A 37 -27.01 -6.74 -5.19
C ILE A 37 -28.09 -5.73 -5.55
N ASP A 38 -28.92 -6.06 -6.54
CA ASP A 38 -29.98 -5.19 -7.02
C ASP A 38 -31.20 -5.18 -6.07
N GLU A 39 -32.19 -4.35 -6.39
CA GLU A 39 -33.41 -4.23 -5.60
C GLU A 39 -34.27 -5.52 -5.55
N ALA A 40 -34.06 -6.43 -6.50
CA ALA A 40 -34.72 -7.76 -6.52
C ALA A 40 -33.92 -8.78 -5.69
N GLY A 41 -32.76 -8.40 -5.11
CA GLY A 41 -31.89 -9.27 -4.36
C GLY A 41 -30.97 -10.14 -5.24
N ALA A 42 -30.91 -9.87 -6.56
CA ALA A 42 -30.06 -10.61 -7.47
C ALA A 42 -28.65 -10.01 -7.53
N LEU A 43 -27.65 -10.88 -7.68
CA LEU A 43 -26.27 -10.48 -7.95
C LEU A 43 -26.12 -10.16 -9.43
N VAL A 44 -25.85 -8.90 -9.74
CA VAL A 44 -25.65 -8.40 -11.10
C VAL A 44 -24.33 -7.66 -11.23
N GLY A 45 -23.70 -7.69 -12.39
CA GLY A 45 -22.39 -7.06 -12.56
C GLY A 45 -22.04 -6.73 -14.00
N SER A 46 -21.04 -5.87 -14.17
CA SER A 46 -20.47 -5.49 -15.46
C SER A 46 -18.94 -5.43 -15.34
N LYS A 47 -18.27 -5.87 -16.42
CA LYS A 47 -16.80 -5.92 -16.51
C LYS A 47 -16.35 -5.37 -17.86
N SER A 48 -15.18 -4.75 -17.90
CA SER A 48 -14.60 -4.22 -19.14
C SER A 48 -13.08 -4.33 -19.10
N GLU A 49 -12.52 -4.81 -20.20
CA GLU A 49 -11.12 -4.62 -20.50
C GLU A 49 -10.80 -3.13 -20.70
N GLY A 50 -9.62 -2.70 -20.26
CA GLY A 50 -9.11 -1.33 -20.36
C GLY A 50 -9.46 -0.48 -19.16
N LYS A 51 -9.33 0.84 -19.32
CA LYS A 51 -9.51 1.81 -18.24
C LYS A 51 -10.93 1.85 -17.68
N LEU A 52 -11.06 2.26 -16.41
CA LEU A 52 -12.34 2.43 -15.72
C LEU A 52 -13.36 3.27 -16.54
N ALA A 53 -12.89 4.22 -17.34
CA ALA A 53 -13.75 5.02 -18.20
C ALA A 53 -14.59 4.18 -19.18
N ARG A 54 -14.07 3.04 -19.68
CA ARG A 54 -14.81 2.11 -20.55
C ARG A 54 -15.95 1.41 -19.79
N LEU A 55 -15.70 0.97 -18.56
CA LEU A 55 -16.75 0.42 -17.72
C LEU A 55 -17.84 1.46 -17.44
N ALA A 56 -17.45 2.68 -17.06
CA ALA A 56 -18.38 3.77 -16.81
C ALA A 56 -19.21 4.16 -18.06
N GLU A 57 -18.63 4.05 -19.25
CA GLU A 57 -19.34 4.26 -20.53
C GLU A 57 -20.34 3.13 -20.80
N ARG A 58 -19.96 1.86 -20.59
CA ARG A 58 -20.84 0.69 -20.74
C ARG A 58 -22.08 0.81 -19.82
N LEU A 59 -21.86 1.19 -18.55
CA LEU A 59 -22.94 1.38 -17.56
C LEU A 59 -23.86 2.57 -17.94
N ARG A 60 -23.36 3.61 -18.56
CA ARG A 60 -24.19 4.74 -19.03
C ARG A 60 -25.00 4.41 -20.30
N ASN A 61 -24.47 3.56 -21.18
CA ASN A 61 -25.01 3.33 -22.53
C ASN A 61 -25.96 2.12 -22.62
N GLY A 62 -26.29 1.42 -21.51
CA GLY A 62 -27.28 0.33 -21.58
C GLY A 62 -27.28 -0.68 -20.44
N GLU A 63 -26.17 -0.94 -19.78
CA GLU A 63 -26.11 -1.85 -18.64
C GLU A 63 -26.42 -1.07 -17.36
N ARG A 64 -27.70 -0.83 -17.07
CA ARG A 64 -28.07 -0.13 -15.83
C ARG A 64 -27.92 -1.08 -14.64
N LEU A 65 -26.91 -0.83 -13.81
CA LEU A 65 -26.76 -1.43 -12.50
C LEU A 65 -27.18 -0.44 -11.43
N SER A 66 -27.91 -0.91 -10.43
CA SER A 66 -28.26 -0.17 -9.22
C SER A 66 -28.40 -1.14 -8.06
N GLY A 67 -27.96 -0.73 -6.90
CA GLY A 67 -28.07 -1.51 -5.67
C GLY A 67 -27.37 -0.81 -4.53
N SER A 68 -27.78 -1.11 -3.31
CA SER A 68 -27.24 -0.48 -2.10
C SER A 68 -26.03 -1.21 -1.50
N VAL A 69 -25.67 -2.36 -2.07
CA VAL A 69 -24.52 -3.18 -1.68
C VAL A 69 -23.74 -3.55 -2.93
N GLY A 70 -22.44 -3.37 -2.90
CA GLY A 70 -21.62 -3.72 -4.07
C GLY A 70 -20.14 -3.77 -3.78
N ILE A 71 -19.41 -4.39 -4.72
CA ILE A 71 -17.96 -4.46 -4.77
C ILE A 71 -17.46 -4.05 -6.16
N GLY A 72 -16.28 -3.49 -6.23
CA GLY A 72 -15.65 -3.10 -7.49
C GLY A 72 -14.15 -3.27 -7.46
N HIS A 73 -13.57 -3.39 -8.66
CA HIS A 73 -12.16 -3.69 -8.81
C HIS A 73 -11.56 -3.02 -10.04
N THR A 74 -10.30 -2.54 -9.91
CA THR A 74 -9.43 -2.18 -11.04
C THR A 74 -8.21 -3.08 -11.01
N ARG A 75 -7.90 -3.72 -12.13
CA ARG A 75 -6.91 -4.80 -12.23
C ARG A 75 -5.61 -4.31 -12.83
N TRP A 76 -4.51 -4.88 -12.31
CA TRP A 76 -3.20 -4.96 -12.95
C TRP A 76 -2.89 -6.45 -13.13
N ALA A 77 -2.90 -6.93 -14.37
CA ALA A 77 -2.82 -8.35 -14.67
C ALA A 77 -1.53 -8.99 -14.18
N THR A 78 -1.67 -10.07 -13.39
CA THR A 78 -0.59 -10.98 -12.98
C THR A 78 -0.78 -12.37 -13.61
N HIS A 79 -2.02 -12.88 -13.61
CA HIS A 79 -2.41 -14.16 -14.21
C HIS A 79 -3.54 -13.98 -15.22
N GLY A 80 -3.38 -14.49 -16.44
CA GLY A 80 -4.31 -14.29 -17.54
C GLY A 80 -4.23 -12.89 -18.17
N ARG A 81 -4.28 -12.81 -19.50
CA ARG A 81 -4.24 -11.53 -20.24
C ARG A 81 -5.41 -10.62 -19.87
N PRO A 82 -5.28 -9.31 -20.04
CA PRO A 82 -6.42 -8.40 -19.94
C PRO A 82 -7.54 -8.81 -20.89
N SER A 83 -8.74 -8.99 -20.35
CA SER A 83 -9.99 -9.29 -21.08
C SER A 83 -11.18 -9.10 -20.16
N ASP A 84 -12.40 -8.98 -20.71
CA ASP A 84 -13.63 -8.93 -19.92
C ASP A 84 -13.80 -10.18 -19.04
N ALA A 85 -13.43 -11.38 -19.54
CA ALA A 85 -13.52 -12.62 -18.79
C ALA A 85 -12.58 -12.64 -17.57
N ASN A 86 -11.36 -12.14 -17.73
CA ASN A 86 -10.33 -12.11 -16.69
C ASN A 86 -10.42 -10.89 -15.76
N ALA A 87 -11.30 -9.93 -16.04
CA ALA A 87 -11.59 -8.82 -15.13
C ALA A 87 -12.35 -9.32 -13.90
N HIS A 88 -12.11 -8.70 -12.74
CA HIS A 88 -12.89 -8.91 -11.52
C HIS A 88 -14.17 -8.05 -11.54
N PRO A 89 -15.23 -8.43 -10.81
CA PRO A 89 -15.40 -9.60 -9.94
C PRO A 89 -15.52 -10.92 -10.69
N HIS A 90 -15.10 -12.03 -10.05
CA HIS A 90 -15.41 -13.40 -10.50
C HIS A 90 -16.63 -13.93 -9.76
N VAL A 91 -17.43 -14.71 -10.46
CA VAL A 91 -18.71 -15.24 -9.96
C VAL A 91 -18.67 -16.76 -10.02
N ASP A 92 -19.26 -17.42 -9.04
CA ASP A 92 -19.42 -18.86 -8.95
C ASP A 92 -20.32 -19.46 -10.05
N CYS A 93 -20.47 -20.78 -10.07
CA CYS A 93 -21.32 -21.45 -11.04
C CYS A 93 -22.81 -21.09 -10.91
N SER A 94 -23.29 -20.88 -9.68
CA SER A 94 -24.69 -20.55 -9.39
C SER A 94 -25.04 -19.08 -9.61
N GLY A 95 -24.04 -18.21 -9.74
CA GLY A 95 -24.23 -16.76 -9.86
C GLY A 95 -24.62 -16.07 -8.56
N ARG A 96 -24.37 -16.67 -7.39
CA ARG A 96 -24.78 -16.17 -6.09
C ARG A 96 -23.67 -15.50 -5.29
N PHE A 97 -22.41 -15.78 -5.62
CA PHE A 97 -21.25 -15.25 -4.93
C PHE A 97 -20.35 -14.50 -5.90
N ALA A 98 -20.01 -13.27 -5.60
CA ALA A 98 -19.04 -12.50 -6.35
C ALA A 98 -17.81 -12.19 -5.49
N VAL A 99 -16.63 -12.30 -6.09
CA VAL A 99 -15.33 -12.19 -5.44
C VAL A 99 -14.44 -11.20 -6.18
N ILE A 100 -13.82 -10.29 -5.44
CA ILE A 100 -12.71 -9.45 -5.89
C ILE A 100 -11.46 -9.76 -5.07
N HIS A 101 -10.28 -9.68 -5.70
CA HIS A 101 -9.04 -10.10 -5.09
C HIS A 101 -7.85 -9.30 -5.59
N ASN A 102 -6.99 -8.89 -4.67
CA ASN A 102 -5.63 -8.39 -4.91
C ASN A 102 -4.64 -9.40 -4.36
N GLY A 103 -3.69 -9.83 -5.15
CA GLY A 103 -2.66 -10.76 -4.72
C GLY A 103 -2.49 -11.96 -5.64
N ILE A 104 -2.01 -13.07 -5.10
CA ILE A 104 -1.78 -14.33 -5.82
C ILE A 104 -2.18 -15.50 -4.93
N ILE A 105 -3.01 -16.40 -5.46
CA ILE A 105 -3.32 -17.69 -4.84
C ILE A 105 -2.32 -18.71 -5.37
N GLU A 106 -1.27 -18.97 -4.60
CA GLU A 106 -0.12 -19.79 -5.02
C GLU A 106 -0.50 -21.25 -5.34
N ASN A 107 -1.48 -21.79 -4.60
CA ASN A 107 -1.97 -23.15 -4.80
C ASN A 107 -3.23 -23.24 -5.67
N TYR A 108 -3.50 -22.24 -6.53
CA TYR A 108 -4.71 -22.20 -7.35
C TYR A 108 -4.82 -23.41 -8.32
N ALA A 109 -3.70 -23.88 -8.88
CA ALA A 109 -3.72 -24.94 -9.90
C ALA A 109 -4.28 -26.27 -9.37
N PRO A 110 -3.81 -26.85 -8.25
CA PRO A 110 -4.43 -28.05 -7.67
C PRO A 110 -5.87 -27.81 -7.18
N LEU A 111 -6.19 -26.62 -6.65
CA LEU A 111 -7.56 -26.26 -6.25
C LEU A 111 -8.50 -26.24 -7.46
N ARG A 112 -8.08 -25.62 -8.56
CA ARG A 112 -8.82 -25.58 -9.82
C ARG A 112 -9.09 -26.98 -10.37
N ALA A 113 -8.07 -27.87 -10.40
CA ALA A 113 -8.23 -29.25 -10.87
C ALA A 113 -9.29 -29.99 -10.05
N ARG A 114 -9.21 -29.94 -8.72
CA ARG A 114 -10.20 -30.54 -7.80
C ARG A 114 -11.61 -30.00 -8.04
N LEU A 115 -11.77 -28.70 -8.18
CA LEU A 115 -13.09 -28.08 -8.41
C LEU A 115 -13.70 -28.50 -9.75
N ILE A 116 -12.89 -28.65 -10.81
CA ILE A 116 -13.34 -29.16 -12.11
C ILE A 116 -13.82 -30.61 -11.96
N GLU A 117 -13.11 -31.46 -11.22
CA GLU A 117 -13.55 -32.85 -10.93
C GLU A 117 -14.88 -32.87 -10.15
N LEU A 118 -15.13 -31.88 -9.30
CA LEU A 118 -16.39 -31.70 -8.57
C LEU A 118 -17.53 -31.09 -9.43
N GLY A 119 -17.26 -30.77 -10.71
CA GLY A 119 -18.24 -30.25 -11.66
C GLY A 119 -18.32 -28.73 -11.78
N HIS A 120 -17.43 -27.99 -11.14
CA HIS A 120 -17.38 -26.53 -11.31
C HIS A 120 -16.84 -26.15 -12.70
N THR A 121 -17.41 -25.12 -13.30
CA THR A 121 -17.03 -24.60 -14.61
C THR A 121 -16.36 -23.26 -14.50
N PHE A 122 -15.10 -23.19 -14.94
CA PHE A 122 -14.30 -21.97 -14.94
C PHE A 122 -14.48 -21.18 -16.24
N ARG A 123 -14.60 -19.84 -16.11
CA ARG A 123 -14.81 -18.91 -17.23
C ARG A 123 -13.61 -18.01 -17.48
N SER A 124 -12.63 -17.99 -16.55
CA SER A 124 -11.43 -17.17 -16.65
C SER A 124 -10.14 -17.99 -16.52
N GLU A 125 -9.04 -17.33 -16.82
CA GLU A 125 -7.68 -17.85 -16.66
C GLU A 125 -7.03 -17.41 -15.34
N THR A 126 -7.78 -16.68 -14.48
CA THR A 126 -7.23 -16.11 -13.25
C THR A 126 -7.15 -17.15 -12.13
N ASP A 127 -6.24 -16.90 -11.21
CA ASP A 127 -6.15 -17.64 -9.95
C ASP A 127 -7.34 -17.31 -9.01
N THR A 128 -7.91 -16.14 -9.14
CA THR A 128 -8.99 -15.64 -8.28
C THR A 128 -10.29 -16.43 -8.39
N GLU A 129 -10.63 -16.96 -9.57
CA GLU A 129 -11.91 -17.63 -9.77
C GLU A 129 -12.08 -18.88 -8.90
N VAL A 130 -10.97 -19.52 -8.47
CA VAL A 130 -11.03 -20.64 -7.52
C VAL A 130 -11.69 -20.24 -6.19
N LEU A 131 -11.54 -18.98 -5.76
CA LEU A 131 -12.13 -18.48 -4.52
C LEU A 131 -13.66 -18.48 -4.58
N ALA A 132 -14.25 -18.04 -5.70
CA ALA A 132 -15.71 -18.02 -5.87
C ALA A 132 -16.29 -19.44 -5.79
N HIS A 133 -15.65 -20.41 -6.45
CA HIS A 133 -16.10 -21.80 -6.43
C HIS A 133 -15.85 -22.50 -5.09
N LEU A 134 -14.74 -22.21 -4.39
CA LEU A 134 -14.52 -22.73 -3.04
C LEU A 134 -15.57 -22.22 -2.05
N ILE A 135 -15.92 -20.92 -2.11
CA ILE A 135 -16.94 -20.33 -1.26
C ILE A 135 -18.31 -20.98 -1.57
N GLU A 136 -18.68 -21.17 -2.85
CA GLU A 136 -19.88 -21.88 -3.25
C GLU A 136 -19.92 -23.30 -2.66
N MET A 137 -18.85 -24.06 -2.80
CA MET A 137 -18.72 -25.44 -2.29
C MET A 137 -18.89 -25.47 -0.76
N HIS A 138 -18.13 -24.67 -0.03
CA HIS A 138 -18.21 -24.63 1.44
C HIS A 138 -19.56 -24.12 1.93
N TYR A 139 -20.18 -23.17 1.22
CA TYR A 139 -21.50 -22.68 1.55
C TYR A 139 -22.56 -23.78 1.36
N ALA A 140 -22.47 -24.58 0.31
CA ALA A 140 -23.37 -25.69 0.05
C ALA A 140 -23.23 -26.82 1.11
N GLN A 141 -22.01 -27.11 1.57
CA GLN A 141 -21.73 -28.13 2.60
C GLN A 141 -22.41 -27.85 3.94
N GLN A 142 -22.74 -26.59 4.22
CA GLN A 142 -23.43 -26.18 5.46
C GLN A 142 -24.98 -26.32 5.39
N ALA A 143 -25.50 -26.92 4.32
CA ALA A 143 -26.92 -27.18 4.19
C ALA A 143 -27.34 -28.27 5.20
N GLY A 144 -28.18 -27.86 6.18
CA GLY A 144 -28.70 -28.78 7.20
C GLY A 144 -28.19 -28.59 8.62
N GLU A 145 -27.25 -27.70 8.86
CA GLU A 145 -26.82 -27.35 10.22
C GLU A 145 -27.85 -26.44 10.93
N PRO A 146 -28.39 -26.83 12.11
CA PRO A 146 -29.35 -26.01 12.83
C PRO A 146 -28.69 -24.74 13.40
N GLY A 147 -29.28 -23.59 13.17
CA GLY A 147 -28.98 -22.35 13.91
C GLY A 147 -27.98 -21.40 13.28
N ALA A 148 -27.62 -21.55 12.01
CA ALA A 148 -26.49 -20.85 11.45
C ALA A 148 -26.75 -20.07 10.15
N THR A 149 -27.97 -19.65 9.86
CA THR A 149 -28.26 -18.86 8.64
C THR A 149 -27.55 -17.51 8.67
N GLU A 150 -27.38 -16.89 9.84
CA GLU A 150 -26.81 -15.55 9.98
C GLU A 150 -25.28 -15.46 9.80
N GLN A 151 -24.56 -16.58 9.75
CA GLN A 151 -23.09 -16.60 9.63
C GLN A 151 -22.58 -17.57 8.56
N LYS A 152 -23.45 -18.04 7.67
CA LYS A 152 -23.14 -19.09 6.73
C LYS A 152 -22.11 -18.68 5.69
N LEU A 153 -22.25 -17.48 5.14
CA LEU A 153 -21.25 -16.91 4.21
C LEU A 153 -19.89 -16.72 4.87
N GLU A 154 -19.89 -16.19 6.08
CA GLU A 154 -18.65 -15.99 6.83
C GLU A 154 -17.91 -17.30 7.08
N ARG A 155 -18.61 -18.35 7.49
CA ARG A 155 -18.03 -19.70 7.69
C ARG A 155 -17.50 -20.29 6.39
N ALA A 156 -18.21 -20.11 5.27
CA ALA A 156 -17.75 -20.56 3.97
C ALA A 156 -16.49 -19.82 3.51
N VAL A 157 -16.42 -18.51 3.74
CA VAL A 157 -15.21 -17.73 3.46
C VAL A 157 -14.06 -18.21 4.35
N ARG A 158 -14.23 -18.38 5.65
CA ARG A 158 -13.19 -18.92 6.53
C ARG A 158 -12.68 -20.28 6.11
N ALA A 159 -13.58 -21.21 5.79
CA ALA A 159 -13.17 -22.53 5.30
C ALA A 159 -12.33 -22.40 4.01
N THR A 160 -12.69 -21.49 3.10
CA THR A 160 -11.90 -21.16 1.92
C THR A 160 -10.52 -20.63 2.28
N LEU A 161 -10.42 -19.69 3.24
CA LEU A 161 -9.16 -19.08 3.66
C LEU A 161 -8.18 -20.08 4.29
N HIS A 162 -8.66 -21.13 4.95
CA HIS A 162 -7.82 -22.22 5.47
C HIS A 162 -7.27 -23.13 4.37
N GLU A 163 -7.90 -23.20 3.19
CA GLU A 163 -7.42 -24.02 2.08
C GLU A 163 -6.46 -23.28 1.15
N VAL A 164 -6.58 -21.97 1.02
CA VAL A 164 -5.77 -21.19 0.08
C VAL A 164 -4.42 -20.78 0.69
N ARG A 165 -3.41 -20.69 -0.17
CA ARG A 165 -2.06 -20.22 0.19
C ARG A 165 -1.68 -19.03 -0.67
N GLY A 166 -0.94 -18.09 -0.10
CA GLY A 166 -0.45 -16.90 -0.80
C GLY A 166 -0.81 -15.61 -0.09
N ALA A 167 -0.45 -14.49 -0.71
CA ALA A 167 -0.76 -13.16 -0.19
C ALA A 167 -1.97 -12.59 -0.92
N TYR A 168 -3.00 -12.16 -0.16
CA TYR A 168 -4.26 -11.66 -0.73
C TYR A 168 -4.95 -10.61 0.12
N ALA A 169 -5.71 -9.76 -0.57
CA ALA A 169 -6.82 -9.01 -0.04
C ALA A 169 -8.07 -9.41 -0.82
N LEU A 170 -9.09 -9.87 -0.13
CA LEU A 170 -10.30 -10.49 -0.67
C LEU A 170 -11.52 -9.67 -0.29
N GLY A 171 -12.47 -9.51 -1.23
CA GLY A 171 -13.81 -8.98 -0.96
C GLY A 171 -14.89 -9.91 -1.56
N VAL A 172 -15.94 -10.17 -0.79
CA VAL A 172 -17.01 -11.11 -1.16
C VAL A 172 -18.38 -10.49 -0.89
N ILE A 173 -19.30 -10.65 -1.83
CA ILE A 173 -20.74 -10.42 -1.65
C ILE A 173 -21.55 -11.62 -2.11
N SER A 174 -22.76 -11.77 -1.55
CA SER A 174 -23.68 -12.85 -1.91
C SER A 174 -25.11 -12.38 -1.99
N SER A 175 -25.88 -12.86 -2.99
CA SER A 175 -27.33 -12.68 -3.06
C SER A 175 -28.07 -13.42 -1.96
N ASP A 176 -27.47 -14.46 -1.36
CA ASP A 176 -28.07 -15.22 -0.25
C ASP A 176 -27.97 -14.47 1.10
N GLU A 177 -26.99 -13.56 1.24
CA GLU A 177 -26.80 -12.68 2.41
C GLU A 177 -26.57 -11.22 1.94
N PRO A 178 -27.59 -10.55 1.36
CA PRO A 178 -27.43 -9.31 0.61
C PRO A 178 -27.04 -8.09 1.47
N GLU A 179 -27.17 -8.19 2.79
CA GLU A 179 -26.88 -7.09 3.73
C GLU A 179 -25.47 -7.17 4.33
N ARG A 180 -24.57 -7.95 3.71
CA ARG A 180 -23.22 -8.16 4.22
C ARG A 180 -22.16 -8.09 3.13
N LEU A 181 -21.05 -7.50 3.51
CA LEU A 181 -19.77 -7.57 2.80
C LEU A 181 -18.80 -8.35 3.67
N ILE A 182 -18.02 -9.25 3.09
CA ILE A 182 -16.93 -9.92 3.80
C ILE A 182 -15.63 -9.55 3.14
N PHE A 183 -14.67 -9.11 3.96
CA PHE A 183 -13.32 -8.81 3.52
C PHE A 183 -12.32 -9.58 4.38
N ALA A 184 -11.22 -10.03 3.76
CA ALA A 184 -10.15 -10.72 4.45
C ALA A 184 -8.80 -10.29 3.89
N ARG A 185 -7.78 -10.29 4.74
CA ARG A 185 -6.42 -9.91 4.37
C ARG A 185 -5.41 -10.92 4.86
N ASN A 186 -4.49 -11.31 3.95
CA ASN A 186 -3.28 -12.07 4.26
C ASN A 186 -2.12 -11.50 3.44
N GLY A 187 -1.09 -10.98 4.08
CA GLY A 187 0.07 -10.40 3.40
C GLY A 187 -0.09 -8.92 3.02
N ALA A 188 0.57 -8.52 1.94
CA ALA A 188 0.95 -7.14 1.65
C ALA A 188 -0.11 -6.22 1.05
N SER A 189 -1.26 -6.73 0.59
CA SER A 189 -2.30 -5.87 0.03
C SER A 189 -3.10 -5.21 1.16
N PRO A 190 -3.07 -3.88 1.33
CA PRO A 190 -3.83 -3.22 2.39
C PRO A 190 -5.33 -3.30 2.14
N LEU A 191 -6.11 -3.29 3.23
CA LEU A 191 -7.55 -3.07 3.25
C LEU A 191 -7.89 -2.12 4.40
N VAL A 192 -8.69 -1.12 4.10
CA VAL A 192 -9.22 -0.16 5.08
C VAL A 192 -10.74 -0.18 5.07
N ILE A 193 -11.34 -0.10 6.25
CA ILE A 193 -12.80 0.00 6.44
C ILE A 193 -13.10 1.42 6.87
N GLY A 194 -13.82 2.17 6.04
CA GLY A 194 -14.29 3.51 6.35
C GLY A 194 -15.64 3.48 7.05
N ILE A 195 -15.78 4.20 8.14
CA ILE A 195 -16.99 4.26 8.97
C ILE A 195 -17.75 5.55 8.64
N GLY A 196 -18.90 5.41 7.98
CA GLY A 196 -19.84 6.48 7.69
C GLY A 196 -21.06 6.46 8.62
N GLU A 197 -22.02 7.34 8.39
CA GLU A 197 -23.29 7.40 9.12
C GLU A 197 -24.35 6.55 8.41
N GLY A 198 -24.62 5.35 8.94
CA GLY A 198 -25.55 4.37 8.32
C GLY A 198 -25.05 3.78 7.01
N GLU A 199 -23.76 3.86 6.77
CA GLU A 199 -23.10 3.31 5.60
C GLU A 199 -21.64 3.00 5.90
N MET A 200 -21.10 2.00 5.22
CA MET A 200 -19.72 1.55 5.37
C MET A 200 -19.03 1.42 4.02
N TYR A 201 -17.75 1.69 4.04
CA TYR A 201 -16.87 1.65 2.89
C TYR A 201 -15.72 0.68 3.14
N VAL A 202 -15.26 -0.02 2.13
CA VAL A 202 -14.01 -0.78 2.20
C VAL A 202 -13.18 -0.44 0.97
N ALA A 203 -11.88 -0.24 1.15
CA ALA A 203 -10.99 0.03 0.03
C ALA A 203 -9.59 -0.54 0.25
N SER A 204 -8.87 -0.73 -0.83
CA SER A 204 -7.46 -1.11 -0.77
C SER A 204 -6.52 0.08 -0.52
N ASP A 205 -7.06 1.30 -0.38
CA ASP A 205 -6.28 2.49 0.00
C ASP A 205 -7.20 3.60 0.50
N THR A 206 -6.78 4.35 1.50
CA THR A 206 -7.50 5.47 2.14
C THR A 206 -7.99 6.55 1.16
N PRO A 207 -7.24 6.98 0.12
CA PRO A 207 -7.72 7.99 -0.83
C PRO A 207 -9.06 7.68 -1.50
N ALA A 208 -9.41 6.40 -1.63
CA ALA A 208 -10.67 5.97 -2.24
C ALA A 208 -11.89 6.36 -1.42
N ILE A 209 -11.78 6.31 -0.09
CA ILE A 209 -12.89 6.52 0.84
C ILE A 209 -12.87 7.87 1.54
N LEU A 210 -11.74 8.57 1.51
CA LEU A 210 -11.55 9.85 2.21
C LEU A 210 -12.60 10.95 1.89
N PRO A 211 -13.19 11.06 0.68
CA PRO A 211 -14.29 12.00 0.42
C PRO A 211 -15.58 11.68 1.17
N TYR A 212 -15.72 10.46 1.66
CA TYR A 212 -16.94 9.96 2.29
C TYR A 212 -16.79 9.88 3.81
N THR A 213 -15.62 9.51 4.31
CA THR A 213 -15.33 9.43 5.74
C THR A 213 -13.85 9.59 6.03
N ARG A 214 -13.54 10.16 7.21
CA ARG A 214 -12.15 10.25 7.74
C ARG A 214 -11.88 9.23 8.84
N ARG A 215 -12.92 8.51 9.27
CA ARG A 215 -12.78 7.47 10.30
C ARG A 215 -12.56 6.13 9.63
N GLU A 216 -11.45 5.50 9.90
CA GLU A 216 -11.12 4.22 9.29
C GLU A 216 -10.50 3.22 10.25
N ILE A 217 -10.64 1.95 9.91
CA ILE A 217 -9.96 0.81 10.51
C ILE A 217 -9.09 0.17 9.43
N ILE A 218 -7.85 -0.14 9.78
CA ILE A 218 -6.94 -0.87 8.89
C ILE A 218 -7.01 -2.36 9.26
N LEU A 219 -7.35 -3.22 8.29
CA LEU A 219 -7.25 -4.67 8.47
C LEU A 219 -5.79 -5.09 8.53
N GLU A 220 -5.45 -5.95 9.49
CA GLU A 220 -4.16 -6.60 9.59
C GLU A 220 -4.13 -7.97 8.92
N GLU A 221 -2.96 -8.55 8.84
CA GLU A 221 -2.75 -9.89 8.28
C GLU A 221 -3.43 -10.95 9.15
N GLY A 222 -4.11 -11.92 8.51
CA GLY A 222 -4.85 -12.95 9.20
C GLY A 222 -6.22 -12.53 9.72
N GLU A 223 -6.71 -11.35 9.31
CA GLU A 223 -8.00 -10.82 9.76
C GLU A 223 -9.10 -10.93 8.70
N LEU A 224 -10.30 -11.15 9.20
CA LEU A 224 -11.55 -11.15 8.46
C LEU A 224 -12.49 -10.11 9.06
N ALA A 225 -13.09 -9.29 8.19
CA ALA A 225 -14.12 -8.32 8.53
C ALA A 225 -15.45 -8.72 7.92
N VAL A 226 -16.50 -8.75 8.74
CA VAL A 226 -17.89 -8.75 8.31
C VAL A 226 -18.40 -7.32 8.48
N VAL A 227 -18.88 -6.73 7.37
CA VAL A 227 -19.32 -5.33 7.32
C VAL A 227 -20.79 -5.30 6.92
N ASP A 228 -21.60 -4.60 7.70
CA ASP A 228 -23.00 -4.30 7.39
C ASP A 228 -23.26 -2.78 7.46
N ARG A 229 -24.50 -2.32 7.27
CA ARG A 229 -24.84 -0.89 7.30
C ARG A 229 -24.58 -0.21 8.64
N ASN A 230 -24.59 -0.99 9.74
CA ASN A 230 -24.54 -0.47 11.10
C ASN A 230 -23.11 -0.49 11.66
N GLY A 231 -22.18 -1.20 10.98
CA GLY A 231 -20.82 -1.28 11.46
C GLY A 231 -20.04 -2.46 10.87
N TYR A 232 -19.07 -2.90 11.65
CA TYR A 232 -18.17 -4.00 11.29
C TYR A 232 -17.91 -4.89 12.49
N ARG A 233 -17.52 -6.13 12.21
CA ARG A 233 -16.97 -7.07 13.18
C ARG A 233 -15.67 -7.65 12.63
N LEU A 234 -14.62 -7.61 13.43
CA LEU A 234 -13.32 -8.19 13.10
C LEU A 234 -13.10 -9.50 13.84
N THR A 235 -12.50 -10.44 13.16
CA THR A 235 -12.05 -11.72 13.73
C THR A 235 -10.75 -12.15 13.08
N ASP A 236 -10.03 -13.06 13.70
CA ASP A 236 -9.05 -13.87 12.98
C ASP A 236 -9.75 -14.94 12.11
N TYR A 237 -8.95 -15.75 11.39
CA TYR A 237 -9.50 -16.83 10.53
C TYR A 237 -10.09 -18.00 11.34
N ASP A 238 -9.78 -18.12 12.63
CA ASP A 238 -10.36 -19.12 13.53
C ASP A 238 -11.66 -18.63 14.19
N GLY A 239 -12.01 -17.34 13.98
CA GLY A 239 -13.25 -16.74 14.47
C GLY A 239 -13.11 -16.05 15.82
N ASN A 240 -11.92 -15.92 16.36
CA ASN A 240 -11.71 -15.17 17.59
C ASN A 240 -11.94 -13.67 17.33
N PRO A 241 -12.73 -12.98 18.17
CA PRO A 241 -13.03 -11.57 17.98
C PRO A 241 -11.79 -10.69 18.18
N ILE A 242 -11.69 -9.63 17.37
CA ILE A 242 -10.63 -8.63 17.45
C ILE A 242 -11.28 -7.27 17.68
N GLU A 243 -10.82 -6.56 18.71
CA GLU A 243 -11.22 -5.18 18.98
C GLU A 243 -10.14 -4.23 18.45
N ARG A 244 -10.57 -3.19 17.75
CA ARG A 244 -9.67 -2.16 17.20
C ARG A 244 -10.37 -0.82 17.17
N GLU A 245 -9.67 0.22 17.66
CA GLU A 245 -10.14 1.58 17.60
C GLU A 245 -9.97 2.17 16.19
N ALA A 246 -10.97 2.96 15.77
CA ALA A 246 -10.90 3.68 14.50
C ALA A 246 -9.90 4.83 14.61
N ILE A 247 -9.12 5.01 13.57
CA ILE A 247 -8.20 6.15 13.43
C ILE A 247 -8.88 7.28 12.66
N GLU A 248 -8.54 8.52 13.01
CA GLU A 248 -8.99 9.71 12.28
C GLU A 248 -7.91 10.14 11.29
N VAL A 249 -8.26 10.16 10.00
CA VAL A 249 -7.35 10.58 8.93
C VAL A 249 -7.26 12.10 8.92
N THR A 250 -6.10 12.65 9.21
CA THR A 250 -5.87 14.09 9.40
C THR A 250 -5.49 14.86 8.13
N TRP A 251 -5.05 14.16 7.07
CA TRP A 251 -4.68 14.80 5.80
C TRP A 251 -5.90 15.06 4.91
N ASP A 252 -5.80 16.09 4.04
CA ASP A 252 -6.92 16.56 3.23
C ASP A 252 -7.07 15.76 1.92
N ALA A 253 -8.32 15.47 1.54
CA ALA A 253 -8.66 14.85 0.26
C ALA A 253 -8.18 15.66 -0.95
N THR A 254 -8.13 17.00 -0.85
CA THR A 254 -7.59 17.88 -1.88
C THR A 254 -6.12 17.63 -2.19
N SER A 255 -5.36 17.10 -1.21
CA SER A 255 -3.97 16.68 -1.41
C SER A 255 -3.84 15.55 -2.43
N ALA A 256 -4.86 14.73 -2.59
CA ALA A 256 -4.92 13.64 -3.56
C ALA A 256 -5.44 14.07 -4.96
N GLU A 257 -5.74 15.36 -5.17
CA GLU A 257 -6.19 15.90 -6.45
C GLU A 257 -5.01 16.42 -7.29
N LYS A 258 -5.22 16.50 -8.62
CA LYS A 258 -4.17 17.00 -9.55
C LYS A 258 -3.89 18.51 -9.42
N ALA A 259 -4.71 19.27 -8.70
CA ALA A 259 -4.56 20.71 -8.46
C ALA A 259 -4.18 21.52 -9.74
N GLY A 260 -4.82 21.21 -10.87
CA GLY A 260 -4.56 21.86 -12.16
C GLY A 260 -3.37 21.30 -12.95
N PHE A 261 -2.60 20.38 -12.42
CA PHE A 261 -1.52 19.73 -13.16
C PHE A 261 -2.07 18.63 -14.10
N LYS A 262 -1.40 18.42 -15.22
CA LYS A 262 -1.80 17.41 -16.20
C LYS A 262 -1.63 15.98 -15.67
N HIS A 263 -0.61 15.74 -14.84
CA HIS A 263 -0.24 14.43 -14.28
C HIS A 263 0.07 14.56 -12.78
N PHE A 264 -0.24 13.54 -12.01
CA PHE A 264 0.14 13.47 -10.57
C PHE A 264 1.64 13.61 -10.37
N MET A 265 2.45 12.84 -11.09
CA MET A 265 3.90 12.93 -11.01
C MET A 265 4.41 14.36 -11.24
N LEU A 266 3.81 15.12 -12.18
CA LEU A 266 4.21 16.50 -12.40
C LEU A 266 3.87 17.39 -11.20
N LYS A 267 2.69 17.24 -10.60
CA LYS A 267 2.33 17.91 -9.34
C LYS A 267 3.33 17.59 -8.25
N GLU A 268 3.61 16.31 -8.04
CA GLU A 268 4.50 15.78 -7.00
C GLU A 268 5.94 16.27 -7.17
N ILE A 269 6.42 16.44 -8.40
CA ILE A 269 7.70 17.10 -8.69
C ILE A 269 7.71 18.53 -8.15
N PHE A 270 6.62 19.30 -8.33
CA PHE A 270 6.51 20.68 -7.82
C PHE A 270 6.24 20.75 -6.31
N GLU A 271 5.81 19.68 -5.67
CA GLU A 271 5.62 19.59 -4.21
C GLU A 271 6.92 19.33 -3.44
N GLN A 272 8.02 18.96 -4.10
CA GLN A 272 9.28 18.60 -3.43
C GLN A 272 9.79 19.68 -2.44
N PRO A 273 9.76 21.00 -2.73
CA PRO A 273 10.22 22.00 -1.76
C PRO A 273 9.39 21.99 -0.47
N SER A 274 8.07 21.88 -0.58
CA SER A 274 7.18 21.83 0.59
C SER A 274 7.38 20.55 1.40
N VAL A 275 7.53 19.41 0.74
CA VAL A 275 7.72 18.11 1.39
C VAL A 275 9.05 18.06 2.14
N ILE A 276 10.14 18.59 1.59
CA ILE A 276 11.41 18.72 2.30
C ILE A 276 11.23 19.60 3.54
N LYS A 277 10.52 20.73 3.42
CA LYS A 277 10.23 21.63 4.55
C LYS A 277 9.45 20.92 5.66
N GLU A 278 8.40 20.15 5.32
CA GLU A 278 7.62 19.37 6.27
C GLU A 278 8.45 18.25 6.92
N THR A 279 9.33 17.59 6.16
CA THR A 279 10.25 16.60 6.71
C THR A 279 11.25 17.21 7.71
N LEU A 280 11.64 18.44 7.52
CA LEU A 280 12.54 19.17 8.44
C LEU A 280 11.84 19.78 9.65
N ALA A 281 10.51 20.01 9.57
CA ALA A 281 9.75 20.75 10.56
C ALA A 281 9.86 20.17 11.97
N GLY A 282 10.33 21.00 12.93
CA GLY A 282 10.50 20.63 14.34
C GLY A 282 11.71 19.73 14.64
N ARG A 283 12.49 19.30 13.64
CA ARG A 283 13.60 18.36 13.81
C ARG A 283 14.99 19.00 13.91
N ILE A 284 15.11 20.28 13.62
CA ILE A 284 16.37 21.02 13.81
C ILE A 284 16.07 22.22 14.70
N ASP A 285 16.65 22.23 15.89
CA ASP A 285 16.42 23.27 16.88
C ASP A 285 17.07 24.64 16.54
N GLY A 286 16.90 25.63 17.42
CA GLY A 286 17.44 26.99 17.23
C GLY A 286 18.97 27.04 17.25
N ALA A 287 19.64 26.06 17.87
CA ALA A 287 21.09 25.93 17.89
C ALA A 287 21.65 25.21 16.65
N GLY A 288 20.79 24.70 15.78
CA GLY A 288 21.15 23.92 14.60
C GLY A 288 21.39 22.43 14.86
N ASP A 289 21.00 21.94 16.03
CA ASP A 289 21.13 20.54 16.39
C ASP A 289 19.89 19.74 16.01
N VAL A 290 20.09 18.51 15.53
CA VAL A 290 18.99 17.60 15.17
C VAL A 290 18.40 16.95 16.42
N ARG A 291 17.06 16.92 16.52
CA ARG A 291 16.26 16.33 17.59
C ARG A 291 15.28 15.32 16.99
N LEU A 292 15.41 14.04 17.38
CA LEU A 292 14.60 12.93 16.88
C LEU A 292 14.06 12.04 18.02
N ASN A 293 14.33 12.38 19.28
CA ASN A 293 14.07 11.51 20.44
C ASN A 293 12.62 11.01 20.48
N ASP A 294 11.65 11.88 20.19
CA ASP A 294 10.21 11.54 20.23
C ASP A 294 9.77 10.60 19.10
N GLU A 295 10.59 10.46 18.04
CA GLU A 295 10.27 9.66 16.86
C GLU A 295 11.01 8.31 16.83
N LEU A 296 11.98 8.11 17.74
CA LEU A 296 12.75 6.87 17.81
C LEU A 296 12.04 5.77 18.62
N GLY A 297 10.90 6.11 19.24
CA GLY A 297 10.05 5.15 19.94
C GLY A 297 10.80 4.38 21.03
N GLY A 298 10.83 3.04 20.92
CA GLY A 298 11.51 2.17 21.85
C GLY A 298 13.02 2.02 21.63
N ILE A 299 13.63 2.73 20.66
CA ILE A 299 15.07 2.68 20.40
C ILE A 299 15.74 3.79 21.23
N ASP A 300 16.29 3.44 22.38
CA ASP A 300 16.92 4.40 23.26
C ASP A 300 18.35 4.79 22.81
N GLU A 301 18.87 5.86 23.40
CA GLU A 301 20.21 6.35 23.08
C GLU A 301 21.32 5.34 23.45
N ALA A 302 21.12 4.52 24.49
CA ALA A 302 22.10 3.51 24.90
C ALA A 302 22.24 2.45 23.80
N THR A 303 21.13 1.97 23.27
CA THR A 303 21.09 1.06 22.11
C THR A 303 21.79 1.67 20.91
N LEU A 304 21.47 2.93 20.54
CA LEU A 304 22.11 3.60 19.40
C LEU A 304 23.61 3.85 19.59
N ARG A 305 24.08 3.96 20.82
CA ARG A 305 25.53 4.05 21.13
C ARG A 305 26.23 2.69 21.01
N SER A 306 25.56 1.60 21.32
CA SER A 306 26.14 0.25 21.36
C SER A 306 26.14 -0.47 20.00
N ILE A 307 25.30 -0.06 19.02
CA ILE A 307 25.25 -0.72 17.71
C ILE A 307 26.64 -0.79 17.08
N GLY A 308 26.99 -1.97 16.54
CA GLY A 308 28.24 -2.22 15.83
C GLY A 308 28.11 -2.12 14.30
N LYS A 309 26.89 -2.29 13.79
CA LYS A 309 26.59 -2.34 12.34
C LYS A 309 25.22 -1.72 12.04
N ILE A 310 25.07 -1.20 10.83
CA ILE A 310 23.79 -0.75 10.28
C ILE A 310 23.50 -1.53 9.00
N ALA A 311 22.31 -2.12 8.90
CA ALA A 311 21.79 -2.73 7.68
C ALA A 311 20.58 -1.91 7.21
N ILE A 312 20.62 -1.42 5.97
CA ILE A 312 19.52 -0.65 5.37
C ILE A 312 18.84 -1.53 4.34
N THR A 313 17.51 -1.54 4.30
CA THR A 313 16.74 -2.32 3.32
C THR A 313 15.53 -1.56 2.79
N GLY A 314 15.16 -1.82 1.54
CA GLY A 314 14.03 -1.22 0.85
C GLY A 314 13.95 -1.69 -0.59
N CYS A 315 12.92 -1.25 -1.33
CA CYS A 315 12.71 -1.57 -2.74
C CYS A 315 12.65 -0.31 -3.60
N GLY A 316 13.10 -0.40 -4.86
CA GLY A 316 12.98 0.68 -5.85
C GLY A 316 13.55 2.02 -5.36
N THR A 317 12.76 3.08 -5.45
CA THR A 317 13.13 4.43 -4.99
C THR A 317 13.60 4.47 -3.53
N ALA A 318 12.96 3.72 -2.63
CA ALA A 318 13.37 3.66 -1.22
C ALA A 318 14.76 3.01 -1.06
N TYR A 319 15.09 2.02 -1.90
CA TYR A 319 16.44 1.45 -1.98
C TYR A 319 17.45 2.50 -2.40
N HIS A 320 17.17 3.28 -3.45
CA HIS A 320 18.07 4.33 -3.91
C HIS A 320 18.26 5.45 -2.89
N ALA A 321 17.20 5.85 -2.18
CA ALA A 321 17.27 6.80 -1.07
C ALA A 321 18.13 6.25 0.09
N GLY A 322 17.98 4.97 0.41
CA GLY A 322 18.77 4.25 1.40
C GLY A 322 20.26 4.21 1.05
N MET A 323 20.62 4.04 -0.24
CA MET A 323 21.99 4.12 -0.69
C MET A 323 22.62 5.49 -0.44
N VAL A 324 21.88 6.60 -0.61
CA VAL A 324 22.36 7.93 -0.22
C VAL A 324 22.61 7.97 1.28
N GLY A 325 21.66 7.46 2.08
CA GLY A 325 21.78 7.34 3.53
C GLY A 325 23.00 6.51 3.96
N MET A 326 23.29 5.41 3.27
CA MET A 326 24.49 4.59 3.51
C MET A 326 25.76 5.42 3.38
N TYR A 327 25.91 6.21 2.32
CA TYR A 327 27.10 7.08 2.16
C TYR A 327 27.22 8.12 3.28
N LEU A 328 26.09 8.71 3.69
CA LEU A 328 26.07 9.70 4.79
C LEU A 328 26.44 9.05 6.13
N LEU A 329 25.87 7.91 6.47
CA LEU A 329 26.15 7.18 7.70
C LEU A 329 27.64 6.73 7.76
N ARG A 330 28.16 6.16 6.68
CA ARG A 330 29.58 5.79 6.60
C ARG A 330 30.50 6.99 6.83
N SER A 331 30.17 8.13 6.22
CA SER A 331 30.98 9.34 6.30
C SER A 331 30.92 10.05 7.66
N LEU A 332 29.77 10.02 8.34
CA LEU A 332 29.53 10.80 9.57
C LEU A 332 29.61 9.93 10.83
N VAL A 333 29.14 8.69 10.75
CA VAL A 333 29.02 7.79 11.93
C VAL A 333 30.18 6.81 12.03
N HIS A 334 30.86 6.52 10.92
CA HIS A 334 32.03 5.61 10.85
C HIS A 334 31.71 4.18 11.32
N LEU A 335 30.49 3.68 11.06
CA LEU A 335 30.10 2.29 11.26
C LEU A 335 30.12 1.53 9.93
N PRO A 336 30.26 0.20 9.94
CA PRO A 336 29.89 -0.65 8.82
C PRO A 336 28.40 -0.42 8.48
N VAL A 337 28.12 -0.07 7.24
CA VAL A 337 26.73 0.11 6.75
C VAL A 337 26.57 -0.70 5.48
N GLU A 338 25.62 -1.61 5.48
CA GLU A 338 25.23 -2.38 4.31
C GLU A 338 23.91 -1.87 3.76
N MET A 339 23.73 -2.00 2.45
CA MET A 339 22.47 -1.68 1.79
C MET A 339 22.08 -2.86 0.91
N GLU A 340 20.90 -3.42 1.14
CA GLU A 340 20.42 -4.58 0.41
C GLU A 340 18.99 -4.37 -0.07
N LEU A 341 18.64 -4.88 -1.25
CA LEU A 341 17.26 -4.91 -1.71
C LEU A 341 16.42 -5.75 -0.73
N ALA A 342 15.22 -5.32 -0.41
CA ALA A 342 14.40 -6.03 0.56
C ALA A 342 14.02 -7.44 0.10
N SER A 343 13.92 -7.69 -1.20
CA SER A 343 13.78 -9.05 -1.76
C SER A 343 15.00 -9.92 -1.45
N GLU A 344 16.21 -9.40 -1.65
CA GLU A 344 17.44 -10.14 -1.38
C GLU A 344 17.66 -10.32 0.12
N PHE A 345 17.37 -9.31 0.93
CA PHE A 345 17.39 -9.39 2.38
C PHE A 345 16.45 -10.49 2.91
N ARG A 346 15.28 -10.64 2.29
CA ARG A 346 14.29 -11.67 2.64
C ARG A 346 14.78 -13.09 2.36
N TYR A 347 15.48 -13.32 1.24
CA TYR A 347 15.85 -14.65 0.76
C TYR A 347 17.36 -14.97 0.87
N GLY A 348 18.18 -13.99 1.23
CA GLY A 348 19.64 -14.07 1.21
C GLY A 348 20.31 -14.37 2.55
N ASP A 349 19.56 -14.75 3.58
CA ASP A 349 20.08 -15.04 4.93
C ASP A 349 20.99 -13.89 5.46
N PRO A 350 20.44 -12.70 5.72
CA PRO A 350 21.24 -11.53 6.10
C PRO A 350 22.00 -11.76 7.41
N VAL A 351 23.27 -11.35 7.45
CA VAL A 351 24.10 -11.44 8.66
C VAL A 351 23.77 -10.28 9.58
N ILE A 352 22.80 -10.46 10.45
CA ILE A 352 22.30 -9.49 11.45
C ILE A 352 22.19 -10.12 12.82
N ASP A 353 22.27 -9.30 13.86
CA ASP A 353 22.32 -9.69 15.27
C ASP A 353 21.74 -8.56 16.16
N PRO A 354 21.67 -8.74 17.50
CA PRO A 354 21.17 -7.69 18.40
C PRO A 354 21.99 -6.38 18.39
N GLU A 355 23.26 -6.41 17.95
CA GLU A 355 24.09 -5.20 17.81
C GLU A 355 23.92 -4.52 16.43
N THR A 356 23.07 -5.05 15.57
CA THR A 356 22.73 -4.48 14.26
C THR A 356 21.49 -3.58 14.37
N LEU A 357 21.60 -2.34 13.88
CA LEU A 357 20.42 -1.50 13.60
C LEU A 357 19.95 -1.76 12.16
N VAL A 358 18.73 -2.27 12.01
CA VAL A 358 18.10 -2.41 10.70
C VAL A 358 17.26 -1.16 10.41
N ILE A 359 17.54 -0.48 9.29
CA ILE A 359 16.75 0.65 8.80
C ILE A 359 15.90 0.17 7.65
N ALA A 360 14.60 0.06 7.85
CA ALA A 360 13.64 -0.37 6.84
C ALA A 360 12.98 0.85 6.18
N MET A 361 13.07 0.93 4.85
CA MET A 361 12.58 2.08 4.08
C MET A 361 11.46 1.70 3.12
N SER A 362 10.33 2.39 3.22
CA SER A 362 9.20 2.23 2.30
C SER A 362 8.35 3.50 2.29
N GLN A 363 7.91 3.96 1.12
CA GLN A 363 6.98 5.09 1.03
C GLN A 363 5.64 4.74 1.69
N SER A 364 5.02 3.64 1.28
CA SER A 364 3.71 3.21 1.79
C SER A 364 3.79 2.53 3.17
N GLY A 365 4.95 1.95 3.52
CA GLY A 365 5.09 1.08 4.67
C GLY A 365 4.39 -0.27 4.54
N GLU A 366 3.91 -0.62 3.33
CA GLU A 366 3.15 -1.83 3.01
C GLU A 366 3.86 -2.72 1.97
N THR A 367 5.13 -2.43 1.65
CA THR A 367 5.89 -3.23 0.69
C THR A 367 6.20 -4.60 1.28
N ALA A 368 5.71 -5.68 0.67
CA ALA A 368 5.76 -7.04 1.21
C ALA A 368 7.17 -7.47 1.62
N ASP A 369 8.16 -7.32 0.73
CA ASP A 369 9.52 -7.72 1.03
C ASP A 369 10.14 -6.88 2.15
N THR A 370 9.83 -5.58 2.22
CA THR A 370 10.32 -4.71 3.30
C THR A 370 9.69 -5.08 4.65
N VAL A 371 8.41 -5.42 4.67
CA VAL A 371 7.72 -5.90 5.89
C VAL A 371 8.30 -7.23 6.36
N GLU A 372 8.57 -8.14 5.44
CA GLU A 372 9.17 -9.43 5.79
C GLU A 372 10.62 -9.29 6.26
N ALA A 373 11.39 -8.38 5.66
CA ALA A 373 12.73 -8.03 6.14
C ALA A 373 12.72 -7.54 7.60
N ILE A 374 11.70 -6.76 7.99
CA ILE A 374 11.51 -6.35 9.39
C ILE A 374 11.24 -7.56 10.31
N ARG A 375 10.43 -8.53 9.87
CA ARG A 375 10.15 -9.74 10.67
C ARG A 375 11.41 -10.57 10.88
N ILE A 376 12.22 -10.74 9.84
CA ILE A 376 13.52 -11.41 9.93
C ILE A 376 14.43 -10.67 10.92
N ALA A 377 14.54 -9.35 10.81
CA ALA A 377 15.34 -8.53 11.71
C ALA A 377 14.87 -8.65 13.17
N LYS A 378 13.55 -8.64 13.39
CA LYS A 378 12.95 -8.81 14.71
C LYS A 378 13.26 -10.21 15.29
N GLY A 379 13.18 -11.25 14.46
CA GLY A 379 13.54 -12.62 14.84
C GLY A 379 15.02 -12.78 15.23
N ALA A 380 15.91 -11.98 14.63
CA ALA A 380 17.33 -11.91 14.97
C ALA A 380 17.64 -11.03 16.22
N GLY A 381 16.63 -10.39 16.82
CA GLY A 381 16.78 -9.50 17.96
C GLY A 381 17.35 -8.11 17.61
N SER A 382 17.46 -7.77 16.34
CA SER A 382 17.97 -6.46 15.89
C SER A 382 17.02 -5.33 16.23
N SER A 383 17.55 -4.13 16.52
CA SER A 383 16.77 -2.91 16.63
C SER A 383 16.32 -2.45 15.23
N ILE A 384 15.07 -1.96 15.11
CA ILE A 384 14.47 -1.64 13.81
C ILE A 384 13.99 -0.19 13.80
N LEU A 385 14.57 0.62 12.90
CA LEU A 385 14.10 1.97 12.59
C LEU A 385 13.34 1.96 11.26
N GLY A 386 12.09 2.38 11.26
CA GLY A 386 11.31 2.58 10.05
C GLY A 386 11.51 3.99 9.47
N ILE A 387 11.57 4.12 8.14
CA ILE A 387 11.44 5.40 7.44
C ILE A 387 10.30 5.25 6.44
N CYS A 388 9.16 5.87 6.71
CA CYS A 388 7.99 5.78 5.85
C CYS A 388 7.19 7.07 5.81
N ASN A 389 6.22 7.15 4.88
CA ASN A 389 5.39 8.32 4.71
C ASN A 389 3.98 8.15 5.33
N VAL A 390 3.49 6.91 5.41
CA VAL A 390 2.14 6.60 5.86
C VAL A 390 2.11 6.30 7.36
N LEU A 391 1.35 7.10 8.11
CA LEU A 391 1.11 6.91 9.53
C LEU A 391 0.34 5.60 9.75
N GLY A 392 0.71 4.85 10.79
CA GLY A 392 0.04 3.60 11.13
C GLY A 392 0.20 2.47 10.12
N SER A 393 1.15 2.59 9.16
CA SER A 393 1.46 1.54 8.21
C SER A 393 2.03 0.28 8.88
N HIS A 394 2.00 -0.85 8.19
CA HIS A 394 2.51 -2.12 8.70
C HIS A 394 3.97 -2.01 9.16
N LEU A 395 4.82 -1.37 8.34
CA LEU A 395 6.20 -1.07 8.71
C LEU A 395 6.28 -0.33 10.04
N SER A 396 5.50 0.76 10.21
CA SER A 396 5.57 1.60 11.41
C SER A 396 5.09 0.90 12.67
N ARG A 397 4.15 -0.05 12.56
CA ARG A 397 3.68 -0.86 13.69
C ARG A 397 4.67 -1.94 14.13
N LEU A 398 5.48 -2.45 13.20
CA LEU A 398 6.48 -3.49 13.48
C LEU A 398 7.82 -2.92 13.95
N ALA A 399 8.16 -1.71 13.53
CA ALA A 399 9.43 -1.04 13.88
C ALA A 399 9.45 -0.60 15.36
N GLY A 400 10.63 -0.55 15.94
CA GLY A 400 10.84 -0.03 17.30
C GLY A 400 10.72 1.50 17.37
N GLY A 401 10.99 2.20 16.27
CA GLY A 401 10.82 3.65 16.07
C GLY A 401 10.58 3.96 14.61
N THR A 402 9.95 5.11 14.29
CA THR A 402 9.63 5.47 12.91
C THR A 402 9.82 6.96 12.65
N LEU A 403 10.68 7.29 11.68
CA LEU A 403 10.80 8.63 11.12
C LEU A 403 9.83 8.79 9.96
N TYR A 404 8.74 9.52 10.18
CA TYR A 404 7.78 9.83 9.13
C TYR A 404 8.29 10.96 8.24
N THR A 405 8.22 10.76 6.91
CA THR A 405 8.66 11.76 5.93
C THR A 405 7.69 12.92 5.78
N ARG A 406 6.43 12.76 6.20
CA ARG A 406 5.37 13.80 6.19
C ARG A 406 5.12 14.40 4.81
N GLY A 407 5.33 13.58 3.75
CA GLY A 407 5.25 14.02 2.35
C GLY A 407 3.83 14.10 1.78
N GLY A 408 2.80 13.77 2.58
CA GLY A 408 1.43 13.62 2.08
C GLY A 408 1.30 12.47 1.07
N PRO A 409 0.13 12.26 0.47
CA PRO A 409 -0.10 11.18 -0.47
C PRO A 409 0.72 11.37 -1.75
N GLU A 410 1.39 10.32 -2.24
CA GLU A 410 2.06 10.25 -3.53
C GLU A 410 1.33 9.21 -4.39
N ILE A 411 0.78 9.65 -5.51
CA ILE A 411 -0.08 8.86 -6.40
C ILE A 411 0.66 8.44 -7.67
N GLY A 412 1.67 9.21 -8.07
CA GLY A 412 2.54 8.87 -9.18
C GLY A 412 3.24 7.53 -8.95
N VAL A 413 3.22 6.63 -9.94
CA VAL A 413 3.84 5.29 -9.81
C VAL A 413 5.35 5.40 -9.59
N ALA A 414 6.02 6.25 -10.38
CA ALA A 414 7.42 6.59 -10.13
C ALA A 414 7.46 7.68 -9.05
N ALA A 415 8.12 7.38 -7.94
CA ALA A 415 8.23 8.29 -6.83
C ALA A 415 9.11 9.51 -7.18
N THR A 416 8.78 10.65 -6.62
CA THR A 416 9.53 11.90 -6.80
C THR A 416 9.73 12.61 -5.47
N LYS A 417 8.66 13.12 -4.87
CA LYS A 417 8.71 13.86 -3.60
C LYS A 417 9.10 12.96 -2.43
N THR A 418 8.70 11.69 -2.43
CA THR A 418 9.06 10.76 -1.36
C THR A 418 10.53 10.36 -1.43
N TYR A 419 11.17 10.32 -2.61
CA TYR A 419 12.61 10.16 -2.71
C TYR A 419 13.37 11.24 -1.94
N VAL A 420 13.09 12.51 -2.23
CA VAL A 420 13.80 13.61 -1.58
C VAL A 420 13.49 13.70 -0.09
N SER A 421 12.27 13.34 0.33
CA SER A 421 11.91 13.33 1.75
C SER A 421 12.59 12.18 2.51
N GLN A 422 12.72 11.00 1.91
CA GLN A 422 13.47 9.88 2.49
C GLN A 422 14.96 10.20 2.60
N VAL A 423 15.58 10.81 1.59
CA VAL A 423 16.96 11.30 1.65
C VAL A 423 17.12 12.34 2.77
N THR A 424 16.14 13.24 2.92
CA THR A 424 16.15 14.25 4.00
C THR A 424 16.03 13.59 5.38
N ALA A 425 15.16 12.62 5.56
CA ALA A 425 15.00 11.87 6.82
C ALA A 425 16.28 11.09 7.17
N MET A 426 16.89 10.43 6.19
CA MET A 426 18.19 9.75 6.37
C MET A 426 19.31 10.72 6.74
N THR A 427 19.32 11.93 6.15
CA THR A 427 20.28 12.98 6.50
C THR A 427 20.13 13.40 7.96
N LEU A 428 18.89 13.65 8.41
CA LEU A 428 18.60 13.98 9.81
C LEU A 428 19.04 12.86 10.75
N PHE A 429 18.73 11.61 10.42
CA PHE A 429 19.14 10.47 11.24
C PHE A 429 20.69 10.34 11.32
N ALA A 430 21.37 10.49 10.20
CA ALA A 430 22.85 10.44 10.19
C ALA A 430 23.48 11.55 11.03
N LEU A 431 22.93 12.78 10.99
CA LEU A 431 23.39 13.90 11.82
C LEU A 431 23.13 13.63 13.31
N TYR A 432 21.93 13.14 13.63
CA TYR A 432 21.57 12.78 15.00
C TYR A 432 22.49 11.70 15.57
N LEU A 433 22.68 10.61 14.84
CA LEU A 433 23.48 9.47 15.28
C LEU A 433 24.97 9.83 15.40
N ALA A 434 25.51 10.62 14.45
CA ALA A 434 26.89 11.11 14.52
C ALA A 434 27.13 12.00 15.75
N ARG A 435 26.17 12.87 16.07
CA ARG A 435 26.23 13.68 17.28
C ARG A 435 26.18 12.81 18.55
N LEU A 436 25.23 11.89 18.60
CA LEU A 436 25.04 10.99 19.73
C LEU A 436 26.28 10.16 20.04
N ARG A 437 26.98 9.68 19.00
CA ARG A 437 28.18 8.88 19.10
C ARG A 437 29.48 9.71 19.20
N GLY A 438 29.40 11.02 19.00
CA GLY A 438 30.57 11.90 19.02
C GLY A 438 31.57 11.66 17.88
N THR A 439 31.13 11.14 16.75
CA THR A 439 31.99 10.75 15.61
C THR A 439 32.31 11.89 14.65
N ALA A 440 31.61 13.04 14.78
CA ALA A 440 31.87 14.26 14.03
C ALA A 440 31.74 15.49 14.93
N SER A 441 32.44 16.57 14.59
CA SER A 441 32.40 17.80 15.38
C SER A 441 31.04 18.47 15.30
N ALA A 442 30.60 19.09 16.41
CA ALA A 442 29.34 19.81 16.47
C ALA A 442 29.23 20.92 15.41
N GLU A 443 30.35 21.59 15.11
CA GLU A 443 30.40 22.62 14.07
C GLU A 443 30.09 22.03 12.68
N ARG A 444 30.74 20.91 12.32
CA ARG A 444 30.52 20.22 11.05
C ARG A 444 29.05 19.72 10.92
N LEU A 445 28.47 19.18 11.98
CA LEU A 445 27.10 18.71 11.97
C LEU A 445 26.10 19.87 11.79
N ARG A 446 26.33 21.00 12.45
CA ARG A 446 25.51 22.22 12.31
C ARG A 446 25.65 22.84 10.92
N GLU A 447 26.84 22.84 10.32
CA GLU A 447 27.05 23.30 8.95
C GLU A 447 26.20 22.47 7.96
N ILE A 448 26.19 21.13 8.09
CA ILE A 448 25.37 20.26 7.24
C ILE A 448 23.88 20.49 7.51
N ALA A 449 23.47 20.62 8.78
CA ALA A 449 22.08 20.90 9.13
C ALA A 449 21.59 22.25 8.56
N ALA A 450 22.45 23.28 8.60
CA ALA A 450 22.17 24.58 7.99
C ALA A 450 22.02 24.48 6.46
N GLY A 451 22.91 23.72 5.80
CA GLY A 451 22.80 23.43 4.37
C GLY A 451 21.51 22.68 4.03
N THR A 452 21.10 21.73 4.88
CA THR A 452 19.88 20.97 4.70
C THR A 452 18.63 21.86 4.78
N LYS A 453 18.62 22.88 5.65
CA LYS A 453 17.54 23.89 5.72
C LYS A 453 17.39 24.72 4.43
N LEU A 454 18.43 24.82 3.60
CA LEU A 454 18.40 25.54 2.32
C LEU A 454 17.87 24.71 1.17
N LEU A 455 17.76 23.38 1.33
CA LEU A 455 17.31 22.48 0.24
C LEU A 455 15.97 22.87 -0.37
N PRO A 456 14.92 23.25 0.38
CA PRO A 456 13.66 23.70 -0.23
C PRO A 456 13.84 24.79 -1.26
N ALA A 457 14.61 25.83 -0.91
CA ALA A 457 14.87 26.96 -1.82
C ALA A 457 15.74 26.55 -3.03
N ALA A 458 16.71 25.64 -2.82
CA ALA A 458 17.55 25.13 -3.89
C ALA A 458 16.74 24.30 -4.89
N VAL A 459 15.84 23.44 -4.41
CA VAL A 459 14.94 22.66 -5.27
C VAL A 459 13.95 23.57 -6.02
N ASP A 460 13.39 24.58 -5.36
CA ASP A 460 12.53 25.56 -6.01
C ASP A 460 13.24 26.31 -7.13
N ALA A 461 14.48 26.72 -6.92
CA ALA A 461 15.31 27.35 -7.96
C ALA A 461 15.50 26.41 -9.19
N VAL A 462 15.66 25.10 -8.97
CA VAL A 462 15.74 24.11 -10.08
C VAL A 462 14.38 24.00 -10.78
N LEU A 463 13.27 23.93 -10.06
CA LEU A 463 11.93 23.83 -10.62
C LEU A 463 11.56 25.05 -11.48
N ASN A 464 12.05 26.24 -11.11
CA ASN A 464 11.89 27.45 -11.93
C ASN A 464 12.58 27.35 -13.30
N THR A 465 13.46 26.36 -13.52
CA THR A 465 14.06 26.07 -14.83
C THR A 465 13.29 25.02 -15.64
N SER A 466 12.12 24.60 -15.20
CA SER A 466 11.31 23.48 -15.75
C SER A 466 11.06 23.62 -17.28
N ASP A 467 10.87 24.84 -17.80
CA ASP A 467 10.67 25.06 -19.23
C ASP A 467 11.94 24.75 -20.06
N ARG A 468 13.14 24.98 -19.48
CA ARG A 468 14.40 24.56 -20.10
C ARG A 468 14.51 23.05 -20.14
N ILE A 469 14.20 22.38 -19.02
CA ILE A 469 14.19 20.92 -18.90
C ILE A 469 13.20 20.31 -19.89
N ARG A 470 12.00 20.89 -20.01
CA ARG A 470 10.97 20.45 -20.96
C ARG A 470 11.44 20.55 -22.41
N ARG A 471 12.18 21.61 -22.78
CA ARG A 471 12.76 21.73 -24.13
C ARG A 471 13.74 20.61 -24.42
N VAL A 472 14.63 20.30 -23.50
CA VAL A 472 15.59 19.19 -23.62
C VAL A 472 14.88 17.84 -23.72
N ALA A 473 13.90 17.59 -22.85
CA ALA A 473 13.10 16.36 -22.87
C ALA A 473 12.38 16.14 -24.22
N ARG A 474 11.87 17.21 -24.83
CA ARG A 474 11.27 17.15 -26.19
C ARG A 474 12.27 16.71 -27.27
N GLN A 475 13.52 17.08 -27.15
CA GLN A 475 14.57 16.64 -28.10
C GLN A 475 14.89 15.15 -27.89
N LEU A 476 14.92 14.70 -26.62
CA LEU A 476 15.27 13.33 -26.24
C LEU A 476 14.11 12.33 -26.44
N ARG A 477 12.86 12.78 -26.66
CA ARG A 477 11.67 11.91 -26.75
C ARG A 477 11.73 10.79 -27.81
N LYS A 478 12.63 10.93 -28.80
CA LYS A 478 12.83 9.94 -29.87
C LYS A 478 13.98 8.96 -29.57
N ALA A 479 14.74 9.17 -28.51
CA ALA A 479 15.81 8.27 -28.10
C ALA A 479 15.19 6.92 -27.69
N LYS A 480 15.79 5.82 -28.17
CA LYS A 480 15.36 4.46 -27.83
C LYS A 480 15.90 3.99 -26.50
N SER A 481 16.99 4.58 -26.03
CA SER A 481 17.63 4.28 -24.75
C SER A 481 18.34 5.53 -24.24
N MET A 482 18.54 5.59 -22.93
CA MET A 482 19.26 6.67 -22.26
C MET A 482 20.19 6.05 -21.19
N LEU A 483 21.40 6.60 -21.06
CA LEU A 483 22.35 6.17 -20.06
C LEU A 483 22.43 7.25 -18.97
N PHE A 484 22.18 6.84 -17.71
CA PHE A 484 22.36 7.69 -16.55
C PHE A 484 23.66 7.33 -15.85
N ILE A 485 24.51 8.31 -15.58
CA ILE A 485 25.82 8.09 -14.97
C ILE A 485 25.98 8.95 -13.73
N GLY A 486 26.59 8.37 -12.70
CA GLY A 486 26.89 9.03 -11.43
C GLY A 486 27.94 8.26 -10.65
N ARG A 487 28.54 8.90 -9.67
CA ARG A 487 29.45 8.27 -8.71
C ARG A 487 29.24 8.83 -7.32
N TYR A 488 29.60 8.07 -6.29
CA TYR A 488 29.42 8.39 -4.89
C TYR A 488 27.94 8.68 -4.60
N VAL A 489 27.56 9.75 -3.92
CA VAL A 489 26.16 10.13 -3.63
C VAL A 489 25.31 10.38 -4.87
N ASN A 490 25.91 10.63 -6.04
CA ASN A 490 25.19 10.79 -7.30
C ASN A 490 24.92 9.46 -8.01
N PHE A 491 25.55 8.36 -7.61
CA PHE A 491 25.28 7.03 -8.19
C PHE A 491 23.85 6.56 -7.89
N PRO A 492 23.35 6.59 -6.64
CA PRO A 492 21.96 6.31 -6.37
C PRO A 492 20.96 7.20 -7.12
N THR A 493 21.31 8.50 -7.28
CA THR A 493 20.46 9.44 -8.05
C THR A 493 20.43 9.10 -9.55
N ALA A 494 21.54 8.59 -10.10
CA ALA A 494 21.56 8.10 -11.48
C ALA A 494 20.73 6.83 -11.65
N LEU A 495 20.73 5.91 -10.67
CA LEU A 495 19.84 4.74 -10.64
C LEU A 495 18.37 5.15 -10.56
N GLU A 496 18.04 6.13 -9.70
CA GLU A 496 16.68 6.65 -9.58
C GLU A 496 16.20 7.29 -10.88
N GLY A 497 17.07 8.05 -11.55
CA GLY A 497 16.75 8.64 -12.84
C GLY A 497 16.55 7.61 -13.96
N ALA A 498 17.17 6.45 -13.84
CA ALA A 498 17.00 5.33 -14.78
C ALA A 498 15.72 4.54 -14.53
N LEU A 499 15.29 4.41 -13.26
CA LEU A 499 14.04 3.77 -12.85
C LEU A 499 12.83 4.54 -13.37
#